data_d47d46d25abfb6619b91399a03d5b050
#
_entry.id   d47d46d25abfb6619b91399a03d5b050
#
_cell.length_a   1.000
_cell.length_b   1.000
_cell.length_c   1.000
_cell.angle_alpha   90.00
_cell.angle_beta   90.00
_cell.angle_gamma   90.00
#
_symmetry.space_group_name_H-M   'P 1'
#
loop_
_entity.id
_entity.type
_entity.pdbx_description
1 polymer ?
#
loop_
_entity_poly.entity_id
_entity_poly.type
_entity_poly.pdbx_seq_one_letter_code
_entity_poly.pdbx_strand_id
1 'polypeptide(L)'
;AGPDTRRAMRKTRTFKIAANVCRLILACTFIVSGFTKVIDPWGTALKVNEYLSIYGLDYLQPGAMVFSIWLCGAELMMGCMLLFKVRIRLISIFAVLSMVFFTLLTLLSATLIPVEDCGCFGEALKLTPWETFVKNVVLLPMAFVVWWRYRPDKIFAFKPLEIVLTCTFFFLAMYLGYYCYIHLPLVDFLPYKVGVNIREAMQAPVV
;
A
#
# COMPACT_ATOMS: atom_id res chain seq x y z
N ALA A 1 30.32 -8.22 -11.83
CA ALA A 1 30.07 -7.30 -12.96
C ALA A 1 30.60 -5.91 -12.58
N GLY A 2 31.53 -5.36 -13.38
CA GLY A 2 32.17 -4.09 -13.14
C GLY A 2 31.18 -2.90 -13.28
N PRO A 3 31.56 -1.68 -12.81
CA PRO A 3 30.70 -0.50 -12.85
C PRO A 3 30.25 -0.13 -14.27
N ASP A 4 31.05 -0.42 -15.29
CA ASP A 4 30.73 -0.13 -16.69
C ASP A 4 29.67 -1.07 -17.28
N THR A 5 29.72 -2.36 -16.96
CA THR A 5 28.65 -3.32 -17.36
C THR A 5 27.30 -2.99 -16.75
N ARG A 6 27.27 -2.51 -15.51
CA ARG A 6 26.03 -2.07 -14.86
C ARG A 6 25.46 -0.80 -15.50
N ARG A 7 26.33 0.13 -15.91
CA ARG A 7 25.93 1.33 -16.66
C ARG A 7 25.40 0.99 -18.06
N ALA A 8 26.02 0.05 -18.75
CA ALA A 8 25.61 -0.41 -20.07
C ALA A 8 24.24 -1.09 -20.03
N MET A 9 24.01 -2.05 -19.11
CA MET A 9 22.71 -2.71 -18.95
C MET A 9 21.58 -1.72 -18.69
N ARG A 10 21.79 -0.71 -17.82
CA ARG A 10 20.77 0.29 -17.50
C ARG A 10 20.43 1.22 -18.68
N LYS A 11 21.30 1.34 -19.68
CA LYS A 11 21.09 2.12 -20.91
C LYS A 11 20.32 1.34 -21.98
N THR A 12 20.24 0.00 -21.90
CA THR A 12 19.56 -0.82 -22.90
C THR A 12 18.07 -0.48 -22.99
N ARG A 13 17.52 -0.48 -24.19
CA ARG A 13 16.11 -0.18 -24.45
C ARG A 13 15.19 -1.16 -23.70
N THR A 14 15.54 -2.44 -23.73
CA THR A 14 14.80 -3.52 -23.06
C THR A 14 14.68 -3.29 -21.56
N PHE A 15 15.78 -2.95 -20.88
CA PHE A 15 15.76 -2.67 -19.44
C PHE A 15 14.89 -1.46 -19.08
N LYS A 16 14.92 -0.41 -19.92
CA LYS A 16 14.08 0.78 -19.71
C LYS A 16 12.59 0.44 -19.83
N ILE A 17 12.23 -0.39 -20.81
CA ILE A 17 10.84 -0.84 -21.00
C ILE A 17 10.41 -1.71 -19.81
N ALA A 18 11.21 -2.71 -19.43
CA ALA A 18 10.92 -3.57 -18.29
C ALA A 18 10.73 -2.78 -16.98
N ALA A 19 11.65 -1.83 -16.69
CA ALA A 19 11.53 -0.98 -15.50
C ALA A 19 10.28 -0.08 -15.52
N ASN A 20 9.86 0.41 -16.70
CA ASN A 20 8.62 1.17 -16.81
C ASN A 20 7.38 0.28 -16.60
N VAL A 21 7.37 -0.95 -17.13
CA VAL A 21 6.28 -1.91 -16.88
C VAL A 21 6.19 -2.25 -15.39
N CYS A 22 7.33 -2.60 -14.75
CA CYS A 22 7.38 -2.85 -13.31
C CYS A 22 6.86 -1.66 -12.50
N ARG A 23 7.25 -0.44 -12.90
CA ARG A 23 6.78 0.80 -12.25
C ARG A 23 5.27 0.97 -12.36
N LEU A 24 4.68 0.70 -13.54
CA LEU A 24 3.23 0.80 -13.74
C LEU A 24 2.48 -0.24 -12.94
N ILE A 25 2.95 -1.48 -12.91
CA ILE A 25 2.35 -2.55 -12.10
C ILE A 25 2.36 -2.17 -10.62
N LEU A 26 3.51 -1.72 -10.10
CA LEU A 26 3.63 -1.24 -8.72
C LEU A 26 2.71 -0.06 -8.44
N ALA A 27 2.66 0.93 -9.34
CA ALA A 27 1.79 2.09 -9.20
C ALA A 27 0.32 1.67 -9.11
N CYS A 28 -0.15 0.81 -10.00
CA CYS A 28 -1.52 0.29 -9.98
C CYS A 28 -1.80 -0.49 -8.69
N THR A 29 -0.86 -1.34 -8.24
CA THR A 29 -1.03 -2.10 -7.00
C THR A 29 -1.16 -1.18 -5.79
N PHE A 30 -0.29 -0.17 -5.65
CA PHE A 30 -0.36 0.79 -4.54
C PHE A 30 -1.59 1.69 -4.62
N ILE A 31 -2.03 2.10 -5.82
CA ILE A 31 -3.26 2.88 -6.00
C ILE A 31 -4.47 2.05 -5.56
N VAL A 32 -4.61 0.83 -6.06
CA VAL A 32 -5.75 -0.04 -5.71
C VAL A 32 -5.72 -0.34 -4.21
N SER A 33 -4.58 -0.76 -3.65
CA SER A 33 -4.41 -1.05 -2.22
C SER A 33 -4.71 0.15 -1.34
N GLY A 34 -4.14 1.31 -1.67
CA GLY A 34 -4.35 2.54 -0.90
C GLY A 34 -5.78 3.08 -1.04
N PHE A 35 -6.36 3.02 -2.25
CA PHE A 35 -7.72 3.49 -2.49
C PHE A 35 -8.75 2.67 -1.73
N THR A 36 -8.70 1.33 -1.81
CA THR A 36 -9.64 0.45 -1.08
C THR A 36 -9.59 0.67 0.43
N LYS A 37 -8.41 0.91 1.00
CA LYS A 37 -8.25 1.20 2.42
C LYS A 37 -8.67 2.62 2.81
N VAL A 38 -8.42 3.61 1.95
CA VAL A 38 -8.80 5.02 2.22
C VAL A 38 -10.32 5.18 2.23
N ILE A 39 -11.06 4.44 1.41
CA ILE A 39 -12.52 4.50 1.41
C ILE A 39 -13.18 3.73 2.56
N ASP A 40 -12.43 2.81 3.20
CA ASP A 40 -12.85 2.12 4.43
C ASP A 40 -11.74 2.19 5.50
N PRO A 41 -11.56 3.36 6.15
CA PRO A 41 -10.54 3.52 7.17
C PRO A 41 -10.84 2.75 8.46
N TRP A 42 -12.12 2.44 8.73
CA TRP A 42 -12.54 1.69 9.90
C TRP A 42 -12.10 0.23 9.81
N GLY A 43 -12.31 -0.44 8.66
CA GLY A 43 -11.84 -1.81 8.43
C GLY A 43 -10.32 -1.91 8.59
N THR A 44 -9.57 -0.93 8.03
CA THR A 44 -8.11 -0.88 8.21
C THR A 44 -7.71 -0.67 9.68
N ALA A 45 -8.40 0.20 10.43
CA ALA A 45 -8.12 0.44 11.85
C ALA A 45 -8.38 -0.79 12.72
N LEU A 46 -9.42 -1.57 12.41
CA LEU A 46 -9.69 -2.84 13.07
C LEU A 46 -8.54 -3.83 12.88
N LYS A 47 -8.03 -3.95 11.64
CA LYS A 47 -6.86 -4.80 11.37
C LYS A 47 -5.60 -4.33 12.09
N VAL A 48 -5.34 -3.02 12.12
CA VAL A 48 -4.23 -2.45 12.91
C VAL A 48 -4.37 -2.80 14.39
N ASN A 49 -5.57 -2.67 14.97
CA ASN A 49 -5.83 -3.03 16.36
C ASN A 49 -5.60 -4.53 16.61
N GLU A 50 -6.06 -5.39 15.71
CA GLU A 50 -5.81 -6.83 15.77
C GLU A 50 -4.31 -7.15 15.85
N TYR A 51 -3.49 -6.55 14.96
CA TYR A 51 -2.04 -6.70 15.02
C TYR A 51 -1.43 -6.14 16.31
N LEU A 52 -1.88 -4.95 16.76
CA LEU A 52 -1.37 -4.36 18.00
C LEU A 52 -1.65 -5.27 19.22
N SER A 53 -2.84 -5.86 19.31
CA SER A 53 -3.19 -6.82 20.37
C SER A 53 -2.32 -8.06 20.32
N ILE A 54 -2.12 -8.64 19.15
CA ILE A 54 -1.29 -9.84 18.98
C ILE A 54 0.17 -9.59 19.42
N TYR A 55 0.71 -8.41 19.14
CA TYR A 55 2.06 -8.02 19.55
C TYR A 55 2.15 -7.45 20.99
N GLY A 56 1.06 -7.43 21.75
CA GLY A 56 1.02 -6.88 23.11
C GLY A 56 1.23 -5.36 23.18
N LEU A 57 0.86 -4.64 22.12
CA LEU A 57 0.99 -3.19 21.99
C LEU A 57 -0.36 -2.48 22.19
N ASP A 58 -1.20 -2.97 23.09
CA ASP A 58 -2.56 -2.47 23.34
C ASP A 58 -2.62 -0.99 23.70
N TYR A 59 -1.55 -0.46 24.29
CA TYR A 59 -1.45 0.97 24.64
C TYR A 59 -1.43 1.90 23.40
N LEU A 60 -1.19 1.37 22.19
CA LEU A 60 -1.21 2.15 20.93
C LEU A 60 -2.59 2.11 20.23
N GLN A 61 -3.52 1.28 20.68
CA GLN A 61 -4.85 1.15 20.07
C GLN A 61 -5.61 2.48 19.92
N PRO A 62 -5.56 3.43 20.88
CA PRO A 62 -6.23 4.73 20.71
C PRO A 62 -5.73 5.53 19.50
N GLY A 63 -4.51 5.27 19.05
CA GLY A 63 -3.90 5.90 17.87
C GLY A 63 -4.14 5.13 16.56
N ALA A 64 -4.70 3.94 16.60
CA ALA A 64 -4.79 3.06 15.43
C ALA A 64 -5.58 3.67 14.27
N MET A 65 -6.64 4.44 14.54
CA MET A 65 -7.42 5.11 13.51
C MET A 65 -6.58 6.17 12.78
N VAL A 66 -5.87 7.02 13.52
CA VAL A 66 -5.01 8.06 12.93
C VAL A 66 -3.89 7.42 12.13
N PHE A 67 -3.26 6.38 12.67
CA PHE A 67 -2.22 5.62 11.97
C PHE A 67 -2.75 4.98 10.69
N SER A 68 -3.96 4.41 10.72
CA SER A 68 -4.59 3.80 9.54
C SER A 68 -4.83 4.82 8.43
N ILE A 69 -5.39 5.99 8.74
CA ILE A 69 -5.60 7.05 7.74
C ILE A 69 -4.28 7.48 7.11
N TRP A 70 -3.23 7.66 7.92
CA TRP A 70 -1.90 8.00 7.44
C TRP A 70 -1.29 6.92 6.55
N LEU A 71 -1.38 5.66 6.96
CA LEU A 71 -0.86 4.52 6.22
C LEU A 71 -1.54 4.37 4.86
N CYS A 72 -2.89 4.39 4.85
CA CYS A 72 -3.69 4.28 3.63
C CYS A 72 -3.43 5.46 2.67
N GLY A 73 -3.39 6.68 3.21
CA GLY A 73 -3.09 7.87 2.43
C GLY A 73 -1.67 7.86 1.86
N ALA A 74 -0.68 7.39 2.63
CA ALA A 74 0.70 7.26 2.16
C ALA A 74 0.82 6.22 1.03
N GLU A 75 0.12 5.09 1.11
CA GLU A 75 0.08 4.09 0.03
C GLU A 75 -0.54 4.67 -1.24
N LEU A 76 -1.68 5.33 -1.15
CA LEU A 76 -2.34 5.95 -2.29
C LEU A 76 -1.46 7.03 -2.93
N MET A 77 -0.88 7.91 -2.10
CA MET A 77 0.05 8.95 -2.56
C MET A 77 1.26 8.32 -3.27
N MET A 78 1.86 7.29 -2.69
CA MET A 78 3.01 6.59 -3.27
C MET A 78 2.66 6.00 -4.63
N GLY A 79 1.49 5.37 -4.79
CA GLY A 79 1.01 4.86 -6.06
C GLY A 79 0.86 5.95 -7.12
N CYS A 80 0.23 7.09 -6.77
CA CYS A 80 0.11 8.24 -7.66
C CYS A 80 1.47 8.82 -8.07
N MET A 81 2.39 9.00 -7.11
CA MET A 81 3.72 9.52 -7.40
C MET A 81 4.55 8.58 -8.27
N LEU A 82 4.42 7.25 -8.10
CA LEU A 82 5.02 6.26 -9.01
C LEU A 82 4.43 6.38 -10.42
N LEU A 83 3.11 6.54 -10.54
CA LEU A 83 2.44 6.65 -11.84
C LEU A 83 2.94 7.87 -12.63
N PHE A 84 2.96 9.03 -12.00
CA PHE A 84 3.36 10.30 -12.62
C PHE A 84 4.87 10.58 -12.59
N LYS A 85 5.69 9.66 -12.06
CA LYS A 85 7.16 9.79 -11.90
C LYS A 85 7.57 11.02 -11.07
N VAL A 86 6.74 11.44 -10.14
CA VAL A 86 7.03 12.54 -9.24
C VAL A 86 8.05 12.08 -8.21
N ARG A 87 9.17 12.80 -8.09
CA ARG A 87 10.29 12.44 -7.18
C ARG A 87 10.66 10.96 -7.23
N ILE A 88 10.71 10.41 -8.42
CA ILE A 88 10.76 8.97 -8.69
C ILE A 88 11.86 8.22 -7.92
N ARG A 89 13.02 8.85 -7.69
CA ARG A 89 14.10 8.24 -6.90
C ARG A 89 13.71 8.07 -5.43
N LEU A 90 13.14 9.11 -4.82
CA LEU A 90 12.71 9.09 -3.43
C LEU A 90 11.59 8.06 -3.24
N ILE A 91 10.58 8.14 -4.10
CA ILE A 91 9.42 7.24 -4.04
C ILE A 91 9.80 5.79 -4.31
N SER A 92 10.76 5.50 -5.20
CA SER A 92 11.23 4.13 -5.42
C SER A 92 11.96 3.55 -4.20
N ILE A 93 12.62 4.37 -3.38
CA ILE A 93 13.20 3.93 -2.10
C ILE A 93 12.07 3.57 -1.13
N PHE A 94 11.08 4.45 -0.96
CA PHE A 94 9.93 4.15 -0.10
C PHE A 94 9.15 2.93 -0.57
N ALA A 95 8.98 2.73 -1.88
CA ALA A 95 8.34 1.55 -2.43
C ALA A 95 9.10 0.26 -2.08
N VAL A 96 10.44 0.25 -2.17
CA VAL A 96 11.25 -0.90 -1.73
C VAL A 96 11.09 -1.14 -0.24
N LEU A 97 11.21 -0.10 0.59
CA LEU A 97 11.07 -0.23 2.04
C LEU A 97 9.69 -0.75 2.43
N SER A 98 8.63 -0.22 1.83
CA SER A 98 7.26 -0.71 2.05
C SER A 98 7.09 -2.16 1.61
N MET A 99 7.61 -2.54 0.45
CA MET A 99 7.54 -3.92 -0.02
C MET A 99 8.31 -4.89 0.89
N VAL A 100 9.50 -4.50 1.39
CA VAL A 100 10.25 -5.30 2.37
C VAL A 100 9.43 -5.45 3.65
N PHE A 101 8.91 -4.34 4.18
CA PHE A 101 8.10 -4.34 5.40
C PHE A 101 6.87 -5.25 5.27
N PHE A 102 6.07 -5.08 4.21
CA PHE A 102 4.88 -5.89 3.99
C PHE A 102 5.20 -7.36 3.70
N THR A 103 6.33 -7.66 3.03
CA THR A 103 6.75 -9.04 2.80
C THR A 103 7.11 -9.72 4.12
N LEU A 104 7.84 -9.05 5.00
CA LEU A 104 8.17 -9.57 6.33
C LEU A 104 6.92 -9.72 7.20
N LEU A 105 6.04 -8.72 7.22
CA LEU A 105 4.79 -8.77 7.98
C LEU A 105 3.91 -9.94 7.53
N THR A 106 3.74 -10.13 6.21
CA THR A 106 2.93 -11.23 5.67
C THR A 106 3.57 -12.60 5.90
N LEU A 107 4.90 -12.70 5.90
CA LEU A 107 5.60 -13.92 6.27
C LEU A 107 5.37 -14.27 7.75
N LEU A 108 5.47 -13.29 8.66
CA LEU A 108 5.16 -13.49 10.08
C LEU A 108 3.70 -13.93 10.26
N SER A 109 2.77 -13.25 9.59
CA SER A 109 1.34 -13.59 9.66
C SER A 109 1.03 -14.98 9.10
N ALA A 110 1.75 -15.40 8.06
CA ALA A 110 1.55 -16.73 7.47
C ALA A 110 2.15 -17.88 8.31
N THR A 111 3.16 -17.61 9.16
CA THR A 111 3.91 -18.64 9.86
C THR A 111 3.69 -18.68 11.36
N LEU A 112 3.57 -17.52 12.00
CA LEU A 112 3.58 -17.40 13.46
C LEU A 112 2.26 -16.88 14.04
N ILE A 113 1.48 -16.16 13.24
CA ILE A 113 0.29 -15.45 13.72
C ILE A 113 -0.93 -15.97 12.96
N PRO A 114 -1.90 -16.61 13.64
CA PRO A 114 -3.11 -17.08 13.00
C PRO A 114 -4.08 -15.91 12.73
N VAL A 115 -3.80 -15.11 11.69
CA VAL A 115 -4.70 -14.05 11.21
C VAL A 115 -5.45 -14.59 10.01
N GLU A 116 -6.78 -14.46 9.99
CA GLU A 116 -7.61 -15.00 8.90
C GLU A 116 -7.34 -14.33 7.56
N ASP A 117 -7.12 -13.00 7.57
CA ASP A 117 -6.76 -12.23 6.39
C ASP A 117 -5.70 -11.17 6.71
N CYS A 118 -4.92 -10.76 5.70
CA CYS A 118 -3.79 -9.84 5.87
C CYS A 118 -4.19 -8.35 5.82
N GLY A 119 -5.43 -8.01 5.41
CA GLY A 119 -5.90 -6.62 5.26
C GLY A 119 -5.15 -5.78 4.22
N CYS A 120 -4.34 -6.39 3.33
CA CYS A 120 -3.55 -5.65 2.34
C CYS A 120 -4.37 -4.85 1.32
N PHE A 121 -5.59 -5.26 1.05
CA PHE A 121 -6.57 -4.55 0.23
C PHE A 121 -7.80 -4.11 1.04
N GLY A 122 -7.62 -3.92 2.36
CA GLY A 122 -8.75 -3.66 3.26
C GLY A 122 -9.75 -4.83 3.25
N GLU A 123 -11.00 -4.55 3.53
CA GLU A 123 -12.09 -5.53 3.48
C GLU A 123 -12.60 -5.83 2.05
N ALA A 124 -12.10 -5.10 1.03
CA ALA A 124 -12.53 -5.24 -0.36
C ALA A 124 -12.10 -6.57 -0.99
N LEU A 125 -10.93 -7.09 -0.61
CA LEU A 125 -10.37 -8.35 -1.09
C LEU A 125 -9.72 -9.08 0.10
N LYS A 126 -10.40 -10.09 0.60
CA LYS A 126 -9.89 -10.97 1.65
C LYS A 126 -8.92 -11.96 1.04
N LEU A 127 -7.63 -11.66 1.16
CA LEU A 127 -6.54 -12.54 0.74
C LEU A 127 -5.96 -13.22 1.97
N THR A 128 -5.72 -14.51 1.83
CA THR A 128 -4.99 -15.27 2.85
C THR A 128 -3.57 -14.70 3.03
N PRO A 129 -2.96 -14.84 4.22
CA PRO A 129 -1.57 -14.40 4.44
C PRO A 129 -0.59 -14.98 3.44
N TRP A 130 -0.77 -16.25 3.00
CA TRP A 130 0.07 -16.90 2.01
C TRP A 130 -0.06 -16.30 0.61
N GLU A 131 -1.28 -16.04 0.14
CA GLU A 131 -1.51 -15.39 -1.17
C GLU A 131 -0.91 -14.00 -1.19
N THR A 132 -1.06 -13.25 -0.09
CA THR A 132 -0.46 -11.91 0.03
C THR A 132 1.06 -11.99 0.07
N PHE A 133 1.64 -12.96 0.78
CA PHE A 133 3.08 -13.18 0.80
C PHE A 133 3.62 -13.47 -0.60
N VAL A 134 3.01 -14.42 -1.34
CA VAL A 134 3.42 -14.75 -2.72
C VAL A 134 3.34 -13.51 -3.62
N LYS A 135 2.26 -12.75 -3.56
CA LYS A 135 2.12 -11.48 -4.28
C LYS A 135 3.27 -10.52 -3.95
N ASN A 136 3.60 -10.34 -2.67
CA ASN A 136 4.66 -9.44 -2.23
C ASN A 136 6.05 -9.92 -2.67
N VAL A 137 6.31 -11.22 -2.66
CA VAL A 137 7.56 -11.82 -3.18
C VAL A 137 7.74 -11.53 -4.68
N VAL A 138 6.66 -11.49 -5.46
CA VAL A 138 6.70 -11.12 -6.89
C VAL A 138 6.91 -9.62 -7.07
N LEU A 139 6.26 -8.78 -6.26
CA LEU A 139 6.34 -7.32 -6.37
C LEU A 139 7.67 -6.74 -5.85
N LEU A 140 8.30 -7.38 -4.88
CA LEU A 140 9.56 -6.93 -4.29
C LEU A 140 10.72 -6.81 -5.30
N PRO A 141 11.01 -7.82 -6.15
CA PRO A 141 12.00 -7.68 -7.22
C PRO A 141 11.65 -6.57 -8.22
N MET A 142 10.36 -6.38 -8.53
CA MET A 142 9.93 -5.27 -9.39
C MET A 142 10.27 -3.92 -8.77
N ALA A 143 10.05 -3.75 -7.45
CA ALA A 143 10.43 -2.53 -6.74
C ALA A 143 11.96 -2.30 -6.79
N PHE A 144 12.77 -3.35 -6.63
CA PHE A 144 14.23 -3.26 -6.79
C PHE A 144 14.64 -2.86 -8.20
N VAL A 145 14.00 -3.39 -9.25
CA VAL A 145 14.27 -3.01 -10.66
C VAL A 145 13.98 -1.53 -10.87
N VAL A 146 12.85 -1.03 -10.35
CA VAL A 146 12.48 0.39 -10.44
C VAL A 146 13.49 1.26 -9.69
N TRP A 147 13.80 0.93 -8.44
CA TRP A 147 14.80 1.65 -7.67
C TRP A 147 16.17 1.68 -8.36
N TRP A 148 16.62 0.54 -8.88
CA TRP A 148 17.90 0.46 -9.59
C TRP A 148 17.91 1.35 -10.85
N ARG A 149 16.81 1.37 -11.58
CA ARG A 149 16.69 2.22 -12.79
C ARG A 149 16.84 3.69 -12.48
N TYR A 150 16.21 4.17 -11.41
CA TYR A 150 16.16 5.58 -11.05
C TYR A 150 17.21 6.01 -10.00
N ARG A 151 18.08 5.10 -9.56
CA ARG A 151 19.14 5.38 -8.60
C ARG A 151 20.05 6.57 -8.95
N PRO A 152 20.41 6.86 -10.23
CA PRO A 152 21.25 7.99 -10.57
C PRO A 152 20.54 9.34 -10.57
N ASP A 153 19.21 9.37 -10.53
CA ASP A 153 18.45 10.61 -10.51
C ASP A 153 18.68 11.33 -9.17
N LYS A 154 18.58 12.67 -9.17
CA LYS A 154 18.76 13.45 -7.93
C LYS A 154 17.57 13.21 -6.97
N ILE A 155 17.86 12.99 -5.68
CA ILE A 155 16.83 12.81 -4.64
C ILE A 155 16.05 14.12 -4.43
N PHE A 156 16.79 15.23 -4.35
CA PHE A 156 16.25 16.56 -4.14
C PHE A 156 16.46 17.42 -5.40
N ALA A 157 15.67 17.16 -6.43
CA ALA A 157 15.51 18.10 -7.52
C ALA A 157 14.38 19.06 -7.15
N PHE A 158 14.69 20.32 -6.90
CA PHE A 158 13.69 21.37 -6.63
C PHE A 158 13.00 21.76 -7.93
N LYS A 159 12.03 20.96 -8.34
CA LYS A 159 11.12 21.30 -9.43
C LYS A 159 9.80 21.75 -8.80
N PRO A 160 9.37 23.00 -9.00
CA PRO A 160 8.16 23.52 -8.35
C PRO A 160 6.93 22.68 -8.67
N LEU A 161 6.81 22.20 -9.90
CA LEU A 161 5.71 21.30 -10.29
C LEU A 161 5.69 19.99 -9.48
N GLU A 162 6.85 19.39 -9.21
CA GLU A 162 6.91 18.15 -8.41
C GLU A 162 6.51 18.40 -6.95
N ILE A 163 6.79 19.59 -6.41
CA ILE A 163 6.36 19.98 -5.06
C ILE A 163 4.84 20.13 -5.02
N VAL A 164 4.29 20.88 -5.98
CA VAL A 164 2.84 21.09 -6.08
C VAL A 164 2.11 19.75 -6.20
N LEU A 165 2.55 18.89 -7.11
CA LEU A 165 1.94 17.55 -7.27
C LEU A 165 2.05 16.69 -6.00
N THR A 166 3.19 16.73 -5.30
CA THR A 166 3.37 16.00 -4.04
C THR A 166 2.37 16.48 -2.98
N CYS A 167 2.26 17.82 -2.80
CA CYS A 167 1.30 18.41 -1.88
C CYS A 167 -0.15 18.08 -2.27
N THR A 168 -0.48 18.19 -3.56
CA THR A 168 -1.82 17.87 -4.06
C THR A 168 -2.20 16.41 -3.78
N PHE A 169 -1.33 15.45 -4.08
CA PHE A 169 -1.61 14.03 -3.78
C PHE A 169 -1.70 13.77 -2.28
N PHE A 170 -0.86 14.40 -1.48
CA PHE A 170 -0.92 14.28 -0.03
C PHE A 170 -2.25 14.80 0.54
N PHE A 171 -2.62 16.04 0.21
CA PHE A 171 -3.86 16.62 0.71
C PHE A 171 -5.10 15.89 0.20
N LEU A 172 -5.09 15.45 -1.07
CA LEU A 172 -6.20 14.69 -1.64
C LEU A 172 -6.38 13.34 -0.91
N ALA A 173 -5.30 12.61 -0.68
CA ALA A 173 -5.35 11.33 0.02
C ALA A 173 -5.80 11.49 1.49
N MET A 174 -5.28 12.50 2.20
CA MET A 174 -5.67 12.79 3.58
C MET A 174 -7.14 13.27 3.66
N TYR A 175 -7.56 14.13 2.75
CA TYR A 175 -8.93 14.62 2.69
C TYR A 175 -9.92 13.47 2.43
N LEU A 176 -9.60 12.58 1.49
CA LEU A 176 -10.45 11.42 1.19
C LEU A 176 -10.59 10.48 2.41
N GLY A 177 -9.48 10.17 3.08
CA GLY A 177 -9.51 9.35 4.29
C GLY A 177 -10.28 10.01 5.45
N TYR A 178 -10.09 11.30 5.65
CA TYR A 178 -10.82 12.06 6.66
C TYR A 178 -12.32 12.16 6.32
N TYR A 179 -12.64 12.38 5.06
CA TYR A 179 -14.04 12.40 4.59
C TYR A 179 -14.74 11.06 4.87
N CYS A 180 -14.11 9.94 4.50
CA CYS A 180 -14.66 8.60 4.74
C CYS A 180 -14.68 8.21 6.23
N TYR A 181 -13.86 8.85 7.06
CA TYR A 181 -13.90 8.68 8.52
C TYR A 181 -15.12 9.34 9.16
N ILE A 182 -15.48 10.57 8.72
CA ILE A 182 -16.63 11.33 9.29
C ILE A 182 -17.96 10.86 8.68
N HIS A 183 -17.95 10.58 7.38
CA HIS A 183 -19.12 10.10 6.67
C HIS A 183 -19.05 8.58 6.57
N LEU A 184 -20.18 7.94 6.30
CA LEU A 184 -20.16 6.49 6.00
C LEU A 184 -19.21 6.22 4.82
N PRO A 185 -18.51 5.06 4.83
CA PRO A 185 -17.61 4.70 3.75
C PRO A 185 -18.34 4.76 2.42
N LEU A 186 -17.68 5.30 1.38
CA LEU A 186 -18.24 5.42 0.03
C LEU A 186 -18.67 4.07 -0.55
N VAL A 187 -17.95 3.01 -0.16
CA VAL A 187 -18.29 1.61 -0.44
C VAL A 187 -18.09 0.85 0.86
N ASP A 188 -19.15 0.31 1.40
CA ASP A 188 -19.11 -0.50 2.61
C ASP A 188 -18.81 -1.95 2.23
N PHE A 189 -17.64 -2.44 2.60
CA PHE A 189 -17.20 -3.81 2.38
C PHE A 189 -17.48 -4.72 3.57
N LEU A 190 -17.95 -4.17 4.71
CA LEU A 190 -18.26 -4.94 5.90
C LEU A 190 -19.49 -5.83 5.67
N PRO A 191 -19.56 -7.01 6.30
CA PRO A 191 -20.70 -7.91 6.17
C PRO A 191 -22.01 -7.31 6.68
N TYR A 192 -21.93 -6.34 7.61
CA TYR A 192 -23.09 -5.65 8.20
C TYR A 192 -23.25 -4.25 7.59
N LYS A 193 -23.82 -4.17 6.39
CA LYS A 193 -24.07 -2.91 5.69
C LYS A 193 -25.30 -2.19 6.22
N VAL A 194 -25.34 -0.87 6.08
CA VAL A 194 -26.53 -0.08 6.40
C VAL A 194 -27.72 -0.58 5.56
N GLY A 195 -28.82 -0.93 6.23
CA GLY A 195 -30.02 -1.49 5.59
C GLY A 195 -30.10 -3.02 5.54
N VAL A 196 -29.06 -3.73 6.00
CA VAL A 196 -29.11 -5.20 6.16
C VAL A 196 -29.75 -5.55 7.50
N ASN A 197 -30.67 -6.51 7.47
CA ASN A 197 -31.24 -7.07 8.69
C ASN A 197 -30.17 -7.90 9.41
N ILE A 198 -29.64 -7.38 10.52
CA ILE A 198 -28.54 -8.00 11.29
C ILE A 198 -28.91 -9.44 11.68
N ARG A 199 -30.15 -9.71 12.02
CA ARG A 199 -30.62 -11.04 12.45
C ARG A 199 -30.50 -12.07 11.32
N GLU A 200 -30.79 -11.68 10.08
CA GLU A 200 -30.66 -12.55 8.91
C GLU A 200 -29.18 -12.71 8.51
N ALA A 201 -28.39 -11.64 8.60
CA ALA A 201 -26.97 -11.67 8.30
C ALA A 201 -26.18 -12.56 9.29
N MET A 202 -26.57 -12.61 10.56
CA MET A 202 -25.97 -13.51 11.55
C MET A 202 -26.34 -14.99 11.36
N GLN A 203 -27.39 -15.28 10.61
CA GLN A 203 -27.85 -16.66 10.32
C GLN A 203 -27.29 -17.18 8.98
N ALA A 204 -26.74 -16.30 8.15
CA ALA A 204 -26.11 -16.70 6.89
C ALA A 204 -24.82 -17.48 7.20
N PRO A 205 -24.62 -18.67 6.60
CA PRO A 205 -23.36 -19.39 6.78
C PRO A 205 -22.21 -18.55 6.23
N VAL A 206 -21.14 -18.47 7.00
CA VAL A 206 -19.88 -17.85 6.57
C VAL A 206 -19.35 -18.72 5.42
N VAL A 207 -19.41 -18.19 4.19
CA VAL A 207 -18.88 -18.85 2.98
C VAL A 207 -17.41 -18.49 2.83
#